data_24f5605fefca89d91660139c8e7b955e
#
_entry.id   24f5605fefca89d91660139c8e7b955e
#
_cell.length_a   1.000
_cell.length_b   1.000
_cell.length_c   1.000
_cell.angle_alpha   90.00
_cell.angle_beta   90.00
_cell.angle_gamma   90.00
#
_symmetry.space_group_name_H-M   'P 1'
#
loop_
_entity.id
_entity.type
_entity.pdbx_description
1 polymer ?
#
loop_
_entity_poly.entity_id
_entity_poly.type
_entity_poly.pdbx_seq_one_letter_code
_entity_poly.pdbx_strand_id
1 'polypeptide(L)'
;MYISAKNHQTRSYLPGLERINTYKSLWLKHWAEFGRVYQLKYETVFGVITEEKIIEVRKLMECGRFSNGFERHKCPECGTVLIVPFTCKSRLCLSCARKRLFGWSLNLSLVMNTLLKHSHITFTVPGSVGDMLFERGYHADQMIPLSANLFRNMLISSAKLNGKEYQPGILAALHKCGNGLNYNPHVHLAATTEIVNIKTGEIIKNVFLPYKQMRHAWKKAFLAHLKKKGIISDIECRELDDKYQNGFHVYFQPITADNKEDILFKTAEYIAAGYFHNSQIIAVDHLEKTVTFRYKSWVDRIS
;
A
#
# COMPACT_ATOMS: atom_id res chain seq x y z
N MET A 1 16.18 2.10 22.18
CA MET A 1 17.53 2.26 21.65
C MET A 1 18.10 3.53 22.28
N TYR A 2 18.85 3.39 23.38
CA TYR A 2 19.49 4.50 24.08
C TYR A 2 20.72 4.92 23.29
N ILE A 3 20.75 6.16 22.81
CA ILE A 3 21.97 6.73 22.19
C ILE A 3 22.84 7.21 23.36
N SER A 4 23.95 6.52 23.58
CA SER A 4 24.98 6.93 24.53
C SER A 4 25.55 8.30 24.15
N ALA A 5 25.35 9.28 24.98
CA ALA A 5 25.91 10.61 24.83
C ALA A 5 27.36 10.62 25.38
N LYS A 6 28.32 10.36 24.51
CA LYS A 6 29.72 10.75 24.72
C LYS A 6 30.12 11.65 23.55
N ASN A 7 29.89 12.93 23.73
CA ASN A 7 30.66 14.10 23.29
C ASN A 7 29.79 15.34 23.46
N HIS A 8 30.00 16.06 24.54
CA HIS A 8 29.42 17.36 24.79
C HIS A 8 30.08 18.44 23.90
N GLN A 9 29.75 18.44 22.63
CA GLN A 9 29.68 19.66 21.86
C GLN A 9 28.23 20.10 21.87
N THR A 10 27.93 21.21 22.51
CA THR A 10 26.67 21.95 22.41
C THR A 10 26.35 22.18 20.93
N ARG A 11 25.79 21.20 20.28
CA ARG A 11 25.10 21.43 19.02
C ARG A 11 23.84 22.19 19.39
N SER A 12 23.97 23.53 19.37
CA SER A 12 22.80 24.38 19.27
C SER A 12 22.00 23.83 18.09
N TYR A 13 20.89 23.18 18.39
CA TYR A 13 19.92 22.82 17.36
C TYR A 13 19.42 24.15 16.83
N LEU A 14 20.01 24.60 15.74
CA LEU A 14 19.44 25.68 14.95
C LEU A 14 18.01 25.25 14.65
N PRO A 15 16.97 26.05 15.05
CA PRO A 15 15.59 25.78 14.76
C PRO A 15 15.54 25.55 13.25
N GLY A 16 15.26 24.29 12.90
CA GLY A 16 15.59 23.78 11.59
C GLY A 16 15.01 24.68 10.51
N LEU A 17 15.83 25.06 9.60
CA LEU A 17 15.39 25.26 8.24
C LEU A 17 14.22 24.32 8.01
N GLU A 18 13.04 24.87 7.69
CA GLU A 18 11.86 24.11 7.34
C GLU A 18 12.34 22.89 6.56
N ARG A 19 12.18 21.66 7.08
CA ARG A 19 12.71 20.47 6.40
C ARG A 19 11.91 20.26 5.12
N ILE A 20 12.24 21.05 4.12
CA ILE A 20 11.73 20.86 2.77
C ILE A 20 12.50 19.67 2.23
N ASN A 21 11.92 18.47 2.40
CA ASN A 21 12.44 17.31 1.69
C ASN A 21 12.15 17.44 0.19
N THR A 22 12.89 16.70 -0.61
CA THR A 22 12.81 16.74 -2.07
C THR A 22 11.39 16.51 -2.59
N TYR A 23 10.65 15.56 -1.98
CA TYR A 23 9.27 15.29 -2.37
C TYR A 23 8.33 16.47 -2.10
N LYS A 24 8.46 17.13 -0.94
CA LYS A 24 7.67 18.33 -0.62
C LYS A 24 8.00 19.48 -1.59
N SER A 25 9.28 19.64 -1.98
CA SER A 25 9.68 20.67 -2.92
C SER A 25 9.04 20.51 -4.31
N LEU A 26 8.82 19.27 -4.76
CA LEU A 26 8.11 19.01 -6.01
C LEU A 26 6.69 19.57 -5.97
N TRP A 27 5.95 19.31 -4.88
CA TRP A 27 4.59 19.83 -4.72
C TRP A 27 4.54 21.34 -4.64
N LEU A 28 5.46 21.94 -3.88
CA LEU A 28 5.54 23.41 -3.75
C LEU A 28 5.80 24.09 -5.09
N LYS A 29 6.65 23.51 -5.95
CA LYS A 29 7.03 24.11 -7.22
C LYS A 29 6.08 23.80 -8.38
N HIS A 30 5.51 22.61 -8.41
CA HIS A 30 4.81 22.09 -9.60
C HIS A 30 3.31 21.83 -9.43
N TRP A 31 2.74 22.08 -8.24
CA TRP A 31 1.31 21.79 -7.99
C TRP A 31 0.38 22.54 -8.95
N ALA A 32 0.61 23.83 -9.17
CA ALA A 32 -0.25 24.62 -10.05
C ALA A 32 -0.19 24.15 -11.50
N GLU A 33 1.02 23.78 -11.97
CA GLU A 33 1.21 23.24 -13.31
C GLU A 33 0.59 21.84 -13.44
N PHE A 34 0.78 20.99 -12.43
CA PHE A 34 0.13 19.68 -12.38
C PHE A 34 -1.39 19.80 -12.51
N GLY A 35 -2.01 20.75 -11.81
CA GLY A 35 -3.46 20.99 -11.90
C GLY A 35 -3.92 21.30 -13.32
N ARG A 36 -3.18 22.14 -14.05
CA ARG A 36 -3.48 22.47 -15.46
C ARG A 36 -3.32 21.25 -16.39
N VAL A 37 -2.22 20.49 -16.23
CA VAL A 37 -1.98 19.28 -17.02
C VAL A 37 -3.02 18.20 -16.70
N TYR A 38 -3.39 18.07 -15.44
CA TYR A 38 -4.42 17.12 -15.02
C TYR A 38 -5.76 17.44 -15.66
N GLN A 39 -6.17 18.70 -15.63
CA GLN A 39 -7.42 19.17 -16.25
C GLN A 39 -7.46 18.85 -17.75
N LEU A 40 -6.37 19.09 -18.45
CA LEU A 40 -6.30 18.88 -19.89
C LEU A 40 -6.25 17.41 -20.32
N LYS A 41 -5.57 16.56 -19.54
CA LYS A 41 -5.25 15.19 -19.97
C LYS A 41 -6.02 14.11 -19.23
N TYR A 42 -6.40 14.35 -17.98
CA TYR A 42 -6.86 13.29 -17.09
C TYR A 42 -8.25 13.52 -16.50
N GLU A 43 -8.74 14.75 -16.48
CA GLU A 43 -10.02 15.08 -15.83
C GLU A 43 -11.21 14.37 -16.48
N THR A 44 -11.21 14.22 -17.81
CA THR A 44 -12.27 13.48 -18.55
C THR A 44 -12.30 12.00 -18.18
N VAL A 45 -11.17 11.44 -17.78
CA VAL A 45 -11.01 10.01 -17.47
C VAL A 45 -11.20 9.75 -15.98
N PHE A 46 -10.62 10.59 -15.11
CA PHE A 46 -10.57 10.38 -13.66
C PHE A 46 -11.45 11.32 -12.85
N GLY A 47 -12.17 12.22 -13.51
CA GLY A 47 -12.98 13.26 -12.88
C GLY A 47 -12.15 14.41 -12.32
N VAL A 48 -12.81 15.41 -11.77
CA VAL A 48 -12.18 16.62 -11.19
C VAL A 48 -11.33 16.27 -9.95
N ILE A 49 -10.28 17.04 -9.70
CA ILE A 49 -9.56 16.97 -8.43
C ILE A 49 -10.49 17.52 -7.35
N THR A 50 -10.97 16.67 -6.46
CA THR A 50 -11.92 17.06 -5.41
C THR A 50 -11.26 17.96 -4.37
N GLU A 51 -12.09 18.74 -3.66
CA GLU A 51 -11.62 19.66 -2.61
C GLU A 51 -10.85 18.90 -1.50
N GLU A 52 -11.28 17.69 -1.15
CA GLU A 52 -10.55 16.87 -0.17
C GLU A 52 -9.11 16.55 -0.63
N LYS A 53 -8.90 16.29 -1.91
CA LYS A 53 -7.56 16.05 -2.46
C LYS A 53 -6.72 17.33 -2.43
N ILE A 54 -7.32 18.46 -2.73
CA ILE A 54 -6.66 19.79 -2.67
C ILE A 54 -6.24 20.10 -1.23
N ILE A 55 -7.11 19.86 -0.25
CA ILE A 55 -6.80 20.02 1.17
C ILE A 55 -5.64 19.13 1.60
N GLU A 56 -5.60 17.87 1.17
CA GLU A 56 -4.51 16.96 1.48
C GLU A 56 -3.17 17.42 0.90
N VAL A 57 -3.16 18.01 -0.31
CA VAL A 57 -1.97 18.61 -0.90
C VAL A 57 -1.53 19.86 -0.13
N ARG A 58 -2.45 20.76 0.23
CA ARG A 58 -2.14 21.93 1.07
C ARG A 58 -1.51 21.52 2.40
N LYS A 59 -2.09 20.55 3.08
CA LYS A 59 -1.52 19.99 4.32
C LYS A 59 -0.09 19.48 4.12
N LEU A 60 0.16 18.76 3.02
CA LEU A 60 1.50 18.29 2.67
C LEU A 60 2.49 19.46 2.50
N MET A 61 2.12 20.47 1.72
CA MET A 61 2.97 21.63 1.45
C MET A 61 3.30 22.44 2.71
N GLU A 62 2.41 22.44 3.69
CA GLU A 62 2.57 23.15 4.96
C GLU A 62 3.15 22.28 6.09
N CYS A 63 3.42 21.02 5.84
CA CYS A 63 3.91 20.09 6.85
C CYS A 63 5.23 20.55 7.46
N GLY A 64 5.30 20.58 8.79
CA GLY A 64 6.51 20.93 9.52
C GLY A 64 6.88 22.41 9.52
N ARG A 65 5.97 23.30 9.13
CA ARG A 65 6.15 24.74 9.29
C ARG A 65 5.91 25.14 10.74
N PHE A 66 6.81 25.93 11.31
CA PHE A 66 6.67 26.46 12.68
C PHE A 66 5.47 27.38 12.83
N SER A 67 5.04 28.05 11.77
CA SER A 67 3.80 28.86 11.76
C SER A 67 2.55 28.08 12.09
N ASN A 68 2.56 26.74 11.89
CA ASN A 68 1.45 25.86 12.21
C ASN A 68 1.50 25.31 13.64
N GLY A 69 2.47 25.79 14.44
CA GLY A 69 2.70 25.38 15.82
C GLY A 69 3.80 24.33 15.95
N PHE A 70 4.25 24.17 17.18
CA PHE A 70 5.31 23.24 17.55
C PHE A 70 5.21 22.84 19.00
N GLU A 71 5.83 21.73 19.36
CA GLU A 71 6.09 21.31 20.74
C GLU A 71 7.52 21.64 21.12
N ARG A 72 7.70 22.06 22.38
CA ARG A 72 9.00 22.33 22.96
C ARG A 72 9.29 21.32 24.06
N HIS A 73 10.31 20.50 23.87
CA HIS A 73 10.78 19.54 24.84
C HIS A 73 12.10 20.03 25.44
N LYS A 74 12.21 20.03 26.77
CA LYS A 74 13.47 20.39 27.49
C LYS A 74 13.96 19.15 28.18
N CYS A 75 15.22 18.80 27.98
CA CYS A 75 15.85 17.71 28.72
C CYS A 75 16.01 18.15 30.18
N PRO A 76 15.54 17.38 31.18
CA PRO A 76 15.67 17.73 32.60
C PRO A 76 17.11 17.66 33.10
N GLU A 77 17.95 16.83 32.48
CA GLU A 77 19.33 16.60 32.90
C GLU A 77 20.30 17.66 32.36
N CYS A 78 20.28 17.91 31.05
CA CYS A 78 21.24 18.81 30.38
C CYS A 78 20.66 20.14 29.92
N GLY A 79 19.35 20.37 30.10
CA GLY A 79 18.68 21.61 29.69
C GLY A 79 18.51 21.80 28.20
N THR A 80 19.01 20.89 27.37
CA THR A 80 18.87 20.95 25.90
C THR A 80 17.41 21.05 25.49
N VAL A 81 17.11 21.99 24.62
CA VAL A 81 15.76 22.22 24.08
C VAL A 81 15.64 21.64 22.68
N LEU A 82 14.63 20.80 22.49
CA LEU A 82 14.21 20.29 21.19
C LEU A 82 12.87 20.93 20.81
N ILE A 83 12.81 21.52 19.63
CA ILE A 83 11.57 22.06 19.07
C ILE A 83 11.11 21.14 17.93
N VAL A 84 9.88 20.63 18.03
CA VAL A 84 9.30 19.68 17.10
C VAL A 84 8.06 20.33 16.46
N PRO A 85 8.11 20.70 15.16
CA PRO A 85 6.96 21.30 14.50
C PRO A 85 5.83 20.27 14.35
N PHE A 86 4.59 20.74 14.38
CA PHE A 86 3.43 19.88 14.19
C PHE A 86 3.41 19.29 12.78
N THR A 87 2.93 18.05 12.70
CA THR A 87 2.86 17.27 11.48
C THR A 87 1.48 17.39 10.82
N CYS A 88 1.42 17.37 9.51
CA CYS A 88 0.19 17.60 8.75
C CYS A 88 -0.80 16.44 8.76
N LYS A 89 -0.37 15.23 9.13
CA LYS A 89 -1.16 13.99 9.10
C LYS A 89 -1.76 13.65 7.72
N SER A 90 -1.38 14.36 6.64
CA SER A 90 -1.85 14.09 5.29
C SER A 90 -1.43 12.70 4.82
N ARG A 91 -2.29 12.04 4.07
CA ARG A 91 -2.01 10.75 3.44
C ARG A 91 -0.94 10.86 2.34
N LEU A 92 -0.82 12.02 1.72
CA LEU A 92 0.16 12.30 0.67
C LEU A 92 1.55 12.62 1.23
N CYS A 93 1.65 13.04 2.50
CA CYS A 93 2.93 13.37 3.10
C CYS A 93 3.71 12.11 3.48
N LEU A 94 4.80 11.82 2.78
CA LEU A 94 5.60 10.62 3.00
C LEU A 94 6.14 10.52 4.43
N SER A 95 6.55 11.62 5.04
CA SER A 95 7.02 11.64 6.44
C SER A 95 5.91 11.29 7.43
N CYS A 96 4.71 11.89 7.25
CA CYS A 96 3.56 11.61 8.11
C CYS A 96 2.98 10.21 7.87
N ALA A 97 2.96 9.77 6.60
CA ALA A 97 2.53 8.43 6.24
C ALA A 97 3.41 7.37 6.93
N ARG A 98 4.74 7.51 6.86
CA ARG A 98 5.68 6.58 7.51
C ARG A 98 5.46 6.47 9.02
N LYS A 99 5.29 7.61 9.72
CA LYS A 99 5.01 7.61 11.17
C LYS A 99 3.71 6.88 11.51
N ARG A 100 2.66 7.15 10.72
CA ARG A 100 1.35 6.51 10.90
C ARG A 100 1.40 5.00 10.60
N LEU A 101 2.13 4.60 9.55
CA LEU A 101 2.33 3.22 9.17
C LEU A 101 3.04 2.42 10.24
N PHE A 102 4.08 2.99 10.84
CA PHE A 102 4.79 2.36 11.96
C PHE A 102 3.86 2.10 13.15
N GLY A 103 3.08 3.11 13.57
CA GLY A 103 2.10 2.94 14.65
C GLY A 103 1.00 1.93 14.30
N TRP A 104 0.57 1.91 13.03
CA TRP A 104 -0.44 0.96 12.57
C TRP A 104 0.11 -0.48 12.50
N SER A 105 1.32 -0.68 11.97
CA SER A 105 1.95 -2.01 11.91
C SER A 105 2.21 -2.58 13.30
N LEU A 106 2.60 -1.74 14.27
CA LEU A 106 2.74 -2.15 15.65
C LEU A 106 1.39 -2.62 16.24
N ASN A 107 0.35 -1.81 16.10
CA ASN A 107 -0.98 -2.18 16.57
C ASN A 107 -1.49 -3.47 15.90
N LEU A 108 -1.25 -3.63 14.60
CA LEU A 108 -1.64 -4.82 13.88
C LEU A 108 -0.91 -6.07 14.39
N SER A 109 0.40 -5.98 14.65
CA SER A 109 1.17 -7.10 15.21
C SER A 109 0.65 -7.57 16.56
N LEU A 110 0.07 -6.65 17.36
CA LEU A 110 -0.55 -6.97 18.65
C LEU A 110 -1.91 -7.67 18.49
N VAL A 111 -2.65 -7.35 17.42
CA VAL A 111 -4.00 -7.90 17.18
C VAL A 111 -3.95 -9.22 16.39
N MET A 112 -2.93 -9.40 15.55
CA MET A 112 -2.78 -10.63 14.78
C MET A 112 -2.53 -11.84 15.70
N ASN A 113 -3.43 -12.80 15.64
CA ASN A 113 -3.30 -14.02 16.43
C ASN A 113 -2.07 -14.83 15.99
N THR A 114 -1.02 -14.81 16.80
CA THR A 114 0.24 -15.52 16.52
C THR A 114 0.11 -17.04 16.56
N LEU A 115 -0.98 -17.59 17.09
CA LEU A 115 -1.24 -19.04 17.14
C LEU A 115 -1.71 -19.60 15.79
N LEU A 116 -2.23 -18.74 14.89
CA LEU A 116 -2.71 -19.15 13.58
C LEU A 116 -1.60 -19.10 12.53
N LYS A 117 -1.68 -19.99 11.53
CA LYS A 117 -0.83 -19.93 10.35
C LYS A 117 -1.29 -18.81 9.42
N HIS A 118 -0.36 -17.97 9.00
CA HIS A 118 -0.62 -16.86 8.10
C HIS A 118 0.11 -17.05 6.77
N SER A 119 -0.41 -16.41 5.75
CA SER A 119 0.24 -16.31 4.45
C SER A 119 0.08 -14.91 3.87
N HIS A 120 1.10 -14.50 3.14
CA HIS A 120 1.03 -13.32 2.29
C HIS A 120 0.63 -13.75 0.89
N ILE A 121 -0.47 -13.20 0.39
CA ILE A 121 -1.03 -13.54 -0.92
C ILE A 121 -1.16 -12.26 -1.72
N THR A 122 -0.72 -12.28 -2.98
CA THR A 122 -0.84 -11.12 -3.86
C THR A 122 -1.64 -11.48 -5.10
N PHE A 123 -2.73 -10.78 -5.32
CA PHE A 123 -3.55 -10.87 -6.53
C PHE A 123 -3.18 -9.75 -7.49
N THR A 124 -2.72 -10.10 -8.68
CA THR A 124 -2.30 -9.12 -9.69
C THR A 124 -3.12 -9.26 -10.97
N VAL A 125 -2.99 -8.27 -11.84
CA VAL A 125 -3.45 -8.33 -13.23
C VAL A 125 -2.25 -8.23 -14.17
N PRO A 126 -2.33 -8.74 -15.42
CA PRO A 126 -1.27 -8.53 -16.41
C PRO A 126 -1.04 -7.04 -16.70
N GLY A 127 0.20 -6.65 -17.02
CA GLY A 127 0.56 -5.26 -17.27
C GLY A 127 -0.33 -4.59 -18.32
N SER A 128 -0.56 -5.25 -19.47
CA SER A 128 -1.44 -4.72 -20.51
C SER A 128 -2.92 -4.57 -20.07
N VAL A 129 -3.37 -5.38 -19.13
CA VAL A 129 -4.70 -5.18 -18.49
C VAL A 129 -4.65 -3.96 -17.58
N GLY A 130 -3.56 -3.78 -16.81
CA GLY A 130 -3.33 -2.59 -15.99
C GLY A 130 -3.37 -1.31 -16.83
N ASP A 131 -2.65 -1.26 -17.95
CA ASP A 131 -2.63 -0.13 -18.87
C ASP A 131 -4.02 0.19 -19.41
N MET A 132 -4.75 -0.82 -19.89
CA MET A 132 -6.14 -0.67 -20.33
C MET A 132 -7.05 -0.12 -19.21
N LEU A 133 -6.89 -0.59 -17.98
CA LEU A 133 -7.68 -0.11 -16.85
C LEU A 133 -7.38 1.35 -16.52
N PHE A 134 -6.11 1.76 -16.64
CA PHE A 134 -5.72 3.16 -16.45
C PHE A 134 -6.36 4.06 -17.53
N GLU A 135 -6.25 3.68 -18.80
CA GLU A 135 -6.83 4.43 -19.94
C GLU A 135 -8.35 4.59 -19.82
N ARG A 136 -9.03 3.61 -19.23
CA ARG A 136 -10.48 3.62 -19.00
C ARG A 136 -10.93 4.21 -17.68
N GLY A 137 -10.01 4.79 -16.92
CA GLY A 137 -10.32 5.43 -15.63
C GLY A 137 -10.84 4.46 -14.56
N TYR A 138 -10.48 3.17 -14.65
CA TYR A 138 -10.95 2.20 -13.68
C TYR A 138 -10.30 2.40 -12.31
N HIS A 139 -11.12 2.65 -11.31
CA HIS A 139 -10.71 2.70 -9.91
C HIS A 139 -10.64 1.28 -9.33
N ALA A 140 -9.43 0.78 -9.09
CA ALA A 140 -9.19 -0.62 -8.69
C ALA A 140 -9.69 -0.99 -7.29
N ASP A 141 -10.42 -0.13 -6.58
CA ASP A 141 -10.83 -0.34 -5.17
C ASP A 141 -11.68 -1.61 -4.99
N GLN A 142 -12.44 -2.01 -6.02
CA GLN A 142 -13.23 -3.24 -6.00
C GLN A 142 -12.37 -4.52 -6.05
N MET A 143 -11.09 -4.43 -6.37
CA MET A 143 -10.20 -5.57 -6.31
C MET A 143 -10.03 -6.10 -4.89
N ILE A 144 -10.15 -5.24 -3.86
CA ILE A 144 -10.05 -5.64 -2.45
C ILE A 144 -11.15 -6.66 -2.11
N PRO A 145 -12.45 -6.32 -2.19
CA PRO A 145 -13.50 -7.28 -1.83
C PRO A 145 -13.55 -8.49 -2.77
N LEU A 146 -13.19 -8.33 -4.04
CA LEU A 146 -13.16 -9.46 -4.99
C LEU A 146 -12.11 -10.49 -4.59
N SER A 147 -10.86 -10.07 -4.32
CA SER A 147 -9.76 -10.96 -3.95
C SER A 147 -9.97 -11.59 -2.58
N ALA A 148 -10.42 -10.80 -1.59
CA ALA A 148 -10.68 -11.28 -0.24
C ALA A 148 -11.81 -12.32 -0.22
N ASN A 149 -12.92 -12.05 -0.91
CA ASN A 149 -14.03 -12.98 -1.01
C ASN A 149 -13.67 -14.26 -1.79
N LEU A 150 -12.88 -14.12 -2.87
CA LEU A 150 -12.40 -15.26 -3.63
C LEU A 150 -11.54 -16.17 -2.74
N PHE A 151 -10.54 -15.62 -2.06
CA PHE A 151 -9.69 -16.37 -1.14
C PHE A 151 -10.51 -17.08 -0.06
N ARG A 152 -11.37 -16.32 0.64
CA ARG A 152 -12.26 -16.82 1.67
C ARG A 152 -13.11 -18.00 1.18
N ASN A 153 -13.81 -17.81 0.06
CA ASN A 153 -14.73 -18.81 -0.46
C ASN A 153 -14.01 -20.08 -0.90
N MET A 154 -12.84 -19.94 -1.55
CA MET A 154 -12.04 -21.11 -1.96
C MET A 154 -11.53 -21.88 -0.75
N LEU A 155 -11.07 -21.20 0.30
CA LEU A 155 -10.57 -21.86 1.52
C LEU A 155 -11.70 -22.60 2.25
N ILE A 156 -12.85 -21.95 2.44
CA ILE A 156 -14.03 -22.54 3.09
C ILE A 156 -14.57 -23.72 2.30
N SER A 157 -14.69 -23.59 0.97
CA SER A 157 -15.14 -24.66 0.09
C SER A 157 -14.20 -25.86 0.11
N SER A 158 -12.88 -25.60 0.10
CA SER A 158 -11.88 -26.65 0.19
C SER A 158 -11.99 -27.46 1.50
N ALA A 159 -12.31 -26.79 2.59
CA ALA A 159 -12.54 -27.41 3.88
C ALA A 159 -13.95 -28.01 4.04
N LYS A 160 -14.84 -27.83 3.06
CA LYS A 160 -16.26 -28.25 3.11
C LYS A 160 -17.03 -27.68 4.32
N LEU A 161 -16.74 -26.44 4.68
CA LEU A 161 -17.29 -25.77 5.85
C LEU A 161 -18.46 -24.84 5.50
N ASN A 162 -19.28 -24.52 6.52
CA ASN A 162 -20.34 -23.52 6.42
C ASN A 162 -19.74 -22.12 6.55
N GLY A 163 -19.70 -21.35 5.45
CA GLY A 163 -19.15 -20.01 5.42
C GLY A 163 -19.88 -18.94 6.24
N LYS A 164 -21.02 -19.26 6.87
CA LYS A 164 -21.69 -18.37 7.84
C LYS A 164 -21.10 -18.49 9.25
N GLU A 165 -20.48 -19.62 9.56
CA GLU A 165 -19.95 -19.93 10.89
C GLU A 165 -18.42 -19.93 10.93
N TYR A 166 -17.78 -20.24 9.82
CA TYR A 166 -16.33 -20.41 9.71
C TYR A 166 -15.71 -19.30 8.84
N GLN A 167 -14.70 -18.63 9.37
CA GLN A 167 -14.05 -17.51 8.71
C GLN A 167 -12.52 -17.57 8.84
N PRO A 168 -11.74 -17.31 7.79
CA PRO A 168 -10.35 -16.95 7.91
C PRO A 168 -10.22 -15.47 8.34
N GLY A 169 -9.15 -15.13 9.03
CA GLY A 169 -8.74 -13.75 9.23
C GLY A 169 -8.11 -13.19 7.94
N ILE A 170 -8.58 -12.05 7.46
CA ILE A 170 -8.05 -11.42 6.24
C ILE A 170 -7.83 -9.93 6.48
N LEU A 171 -6.62 -9.47 6.21
CA LEU A 171 -6.28 -8.08 6.04
C LEU A 171 -5.90 -7.85 4.59
N ALA A 172 -6.49 -6.84 3.95
CA ALA A 172 -6.27 -6.55 2.55
C ALA A 172 -5.82 -5.11 2.33
N ALA A 173 -4.88 -4.91 1.41
CA ALA A 173 -4.46 -3.60 0.95
C ALA A 173 -4.29 -3.57 -0.57
N LEU A 174 -4.80 -2.52 -1.20
CA LEU A 174 -4.64 -2.26 -2.62
C LEU A 174 -3.41 -1.40 -2.87
N HIS A 175 -2.54 -1.89 -3.74
CA HIS A 175 -1.49 -1.09 -4.35
C HIS A 175 -1.86 -0.81 -5.80
N LYS A 176 -1.82 0.47 -6.20
CA LYS A 176 -2.20 0.90 -7.56
C LYS A 176 -1.00 1.00 -8.51
N CYS A 177 0.20 1.08 -7.95
CA CYS A 177 1.44 1.22 -8.73
C CYS A 177 2.42 0.10 -8.42
N GLY A 178 3.18 -0.28 -9.43
CA GLY A 178 4.38 -1.09 -9.27
C GLY A 178 5.57 -0.29 -8.75
N ASN A 179 6.71 -0.95 -8.53
CA ASN A 179 7.93 -0.31 -8.03
C ASN A 179 8.46 0.80 -8.96
N GLY A 180 8.20 0.72 -10.27
CA GLY A 180 8.57 1.73 -11.25
C GLY A 180 7.54 2.86 -11.39
N LEU A 181 6.58 2.98 -10.47
CA LEU A 181 5.46 3.93 -10.48
C LEU A 181 4.52 3.77 -11.68
N ASN A 182 4.66 2.71 -12.47
CA ASN A 182 3.69 2.33 -13.49
C ASN A 182 2.37 1.87 -12.85
N TYR A 183 1.26 2.09 -13.50
CA TYR A 183 -0.03 1.62 -13.02
C TYR A 183 -0.09 0.10 -13.10
N ASN A 184 -0.07 -0.53 -11.97
CA ASN A 184 -0.10 -1.97 -11.82
C ASN A 184 -0.93 -2.34 -10.58
N PRO A 185 -2.27 -2.31 -10.68
CA PRO A 185 -3.12 -2.54 -9.53
C PRO A 185 -3.01 -3.99 -9.06
N HIS A 186 -2.73 -4.16 -7.78
CA HIS A 186 -2.62 -5.46 -7.14
C HIS A 186 -3.04 -5.37 -5.67
N VAL A 187 -3.59 -6.47 -5.16
CA VAL A 187 -4.05 -6.56 -3.77
C VAL A 187 -3.16 -7.51 -2.99
N HIS A 188 -2.65 -7.03 -1.88
CA HIS A 188 -1.97 -7.83 -0.88
C HIS A 188 -2.95 -8.27 0.19
N LEU A 189 -2.99 -9.56 0.47
CA LEU A 189 -3.67 -10.13 1.60
C LEU A 189 -2.65 -10.66 2.61
N ALA A 190 -2.75 -10.25 3.86
CA ALA A 190 -2.23 -11.01 4.99
C ALA A 190 -3.41 -11.83 5.53
N ALA A 191 -3.38 -13.13 5.36
CA ALA A 191 -4.53 -13.96 5.66
C ALA A 191 -4.15 -15.20 6.44
N THR A 192 -5.05 -15.66 7.34
CA THR A 192 -4.88 -16.97 7.97
C THR A 192 -5.22 -18.06 6.98
N THR A 193 -4.43 -19.13 6.96
CA THR A 193 -4.72 -20.36 6.22
C THR A 193 -5.43 -21.41 7.10
N GLU A 194 -5.62 -21.07 8.35
CA GLU A 194 -6.48 -21.79 9.31
C GLU A 194 -7.79 -21.02 9.47
N ILE A 195 -8.88 -21.75 9.66
CA ILE A 195 -10.25 -21.21 9.67
C ILE A 195 -10.78 -21.29 11.09
N VAL A 196 -11.44 -20.24 11.54
CA VAL A 196 -12.01 -20.16 12.90
C VAL A 196 -13.52 -20.20 12.82
N ASN A 197 -14.15 -21.04 13.66
CA ASN A 197 -15.58 -20.94 13.92
C ASN A 197 -15.84 -19.70 14.79
N ILE A 198 -16.58 -18.74 14.26
CA ILE A 198 -16.80 -17.44 14.91
C ILE A 198 -17.69 -17.51 16.14
N LYS A 199 -18.41 -18.63 16.34
CA LYS A 199 -19.30 -18.85 17.50
C LYS A 199 -18.59 -19.59 18.62
N THR A 200 -17.82 -20.64 18.28
CA THR A 200 -17.21 -21.53 19.25
C THR A 200 -15.74 -21.27 19.50
N GLY A 201 -15.07 -20.55 18.59
CA GLY A 201 -13.62 -20.37 18.63
C GLY A 201 -12.82 -21.59 18.14
N GLU A 202 -13.50 -22.65 17.69
CA GLU A 202 -12.84 -23.84 17.13
C GLU A 202 -11.96 -23.46 15.93
N ILE A 203 -10.74 -24.02 15.88
CA ILE A 203 -9.76 -23.76 14.81
C ILE A 203 -9.63 -25.00 13.94
N ILE A 204 -9.94 -24.86 12.65
CA ILE A 204 -9.72 -25.88 11.64
C ILE A 204 -8.33 -25.68 11.03
N LYS A 205 -7.45 -26.64 11.28
CA LYS A 205 -6.05 -26.62 10.85
C LYS A 205 -5.84 -27.44 9.57
N ASN A 206 -4.68 -27.23 8.92
CA ASN A 206 -4.22 -28.00 7.76
C ASN A 206 -5.21 -28.00 6.59
N VAL A 207 -5.87 -26.84 6.37
CA VAL A 207 -6.77 -26.66 5.24
C VAL A 207 -5.96 -26.60 3.94
N PHE A 208 -6.34 -27.44 2.98
CA PHE A 208 -5.70 -27.39 1.66
C PHE A 208 -6.12 -26.14 0.90
N LEU A 209 -5.15 -25.39 0.39
CA LEU A 209 -5.40 -24.23 -0.44
C LEU A 209 -5.15 -24.57 -1.93
N PRO A 210 -6.17 -24.56 -2.78
CA PRO A 210 -6.06 -24.92 -4.19
C PRO A 210 -5.41 -23.77 -5.00
N TYR A 211 -4.16 -23.51 -4.73
CA TYR A 211 -3.42 -22.33 -5.22
C TYR A 211 -3.40 -22.20 -6.77
N LYS A 212 -3.17 -23.31 -7.49
CA LYS A 212 -3.16 -23.24 -8.97
C LYS A 212 -4.53 -22.87 -9.54
N GLN A 213 -5.59 -23.35 -8.94
CA GLN A 213 -6.97 -23.04 -9.34
C GLN A 213 -7.34 -21.59 -9.03
N MET A 214 -6.73 -20.99 -8.01
CA MET A 214 -6.99 -19.61 -7.62
C MET A 214 -6.62 -18.62 -8.74
N ARG A 215 -5.59 -18.89 -9.54
CA ARG A 215 -5.20 -18.04 -10.68
C ARG A 215 -6.30 -17.94 -11.73
N HIS A 216 -6.92 -19.07 -12.09
CA HIS A 216 -8.04 -19.13 -13.03
C HIS A 216 -9.30 -18.49 -12.43
N ALA A 217 -9.57 -18.79 -11.18
CA ALA A 217 -10.72 -18.22 -10.47
C ALA A 217 -10.61 -16.70 -10.34
N TRP A 218 -9.39 -16.19 -10.06
CA TRP A 218 -9.13 -14.75 -10.02
C TRP A 218 -9.37 -14.10 -11.38
N LYS A 219 -8.80 -14.64 -12.44
CA LYS A 219 -9.04 -14.14 -13.81
C LYS A 219 -10.54 -14.06 -14.09
N LYS A 220 -11.25 -15.17 -13.91
CA LYS A 220 -12.70 -15.24 -14.21
C LYS A 220 -13.50 -14.23 -13.38
N ALA A 221 -13.25 -14.16 -12.08
CA ALA A 221 -13.98 -13.25 -11.19
C ALA A 221 -13.72 -11.78 -11.56
N PHE A 222 -12.48 -11.44 -11.89
CA PHE A 222 -12.11 -10.08 -12.24
C PHE A 222 -12.66 -9.66 -13.62
N LEU A 223 -12.54 -10.50 -14.65
CA LEU A 223 -13.11 -10.24 -15.98
C LEU A 223 -14.64 -10.11 -15.91
N ALA A 224 -15.31 -10.99 -15.19
CA ALA A 224 -16.75 -10.89 -14.96
C ALA A 224 -17.15 -9.59 -14.27
N HIS A 225 -16.35 -9.13 -13.31
CA HIS A 225 -16.56 -7.83 -12.65
C HIS A 225 -16.40 -6.66 -13.63
N LEU A 226 -15.33 -6.65 -14.44
CA LEU A 226 -15.08 -5.59 -15.42
C LEU A 226 -16.22 -5.52 -16.46
N LYS A 227 -16.67 -6.67 -16.96
CA LYS A 227 -17.81 -6.77 -17.86
C LYS A 227 -19.08 -6.23 -17.20
N LYS A 228 -19.40 -6.66 -15.97
CA LYS A 228 -20.57 -6.16 -15.21
C LYS A 228 -20.55 -4.65 -15.02
N LYS A 229 -19.36 -4.05 -14.89
CA LYS A 229 -19.18 -2.60 -14.76
C LYS A 229 -19.15 -1.84 -16.08
N GLY A 230 -19.26 -2.53 -17.23
CA GLY A 230 -19.17 -1.92 -18.54
C GLY A 230 -17.77 -1.41 -18.90
N ILE A 231 -16.74 -1.84 -18.18
CA ILE A 231 -15.34 -1.47 -18.46
C ILE A 231 -14.82 -2.21 -19.68
N ILE A 232 -15.26 -3.45 -19.89
CA ILE A 232 -14.95 -4.26 -21.06
C ILE A 232 -16.23 -4.83 -21.66
N SER A 233 -16.21 -5.02 -22.98
CA SER A 233 -17.28 -5.68 -23.74
C SER A 233 -17.24 -7.20 -23.59
N ASP A 234 -18.27 -7.88 -24.07
CA ASP A 234 -18.32 -9.35 -24.14
C ASP A 234 -17.23 -9.94 -25.05
N ILE A 235 -16.88 -9.23 -26.12
CA ILE A 235 -15.83 -9.65 -27.06
C ILE A 235 -14.48 -9.55 -26.35
N GLU A 236 -14.15 -8.40 -25.78
CA GLU A 236 -12.90 -8.19 -25.05
C GLU A 236 -12.75 -9.14 -23.86
N CYS A 237 -13.86 -9.46 -23.17
CA CYS A 237 -13.83 -10.43 -22.07
C CYS A 237 -13.39 -11.81 -22.56
N ARG A 238 -13.88 -12.27 -23.71
CA ARG A 238 -13.48 -13.54 -24.33
C ARG A 238 -12.02 -13.50 -24.79
N GLU A 239 -11.61 -12.44 -25.50
CA GLU A 239 -10.23 -12.27 -25.96
C GLU A 239 -9.22 -12.29 -24.80
N LEU A 240 -9.54 -11.62 -23.69
CA LEU A 240 -8.71 -11.64 -22.50
C LEU A 240 -8.72 -13.02 -21.81
N ASP A 241 -9.86 -13.71 -21.80
CA ASP A 241 -9.94 -15.07 -21.23
C ASP A 241 -9.07 -16.04 -22.03
N ASP A 242 -9.12 -15.96 -23.36
CA ASP A 242 -8.33 -16.80 -24.26
C ASP A 242 -6.84 -16.45 -24.22
N LYS A 243 -6.50 -15.16 -24.17
CA LYS A 243 -5.11 -14.69 -24.08
C LYS A 243 -4.39 -15.17 -22.82
N TYR A 244 -5.10 -15.22 -21.69
CA TYR A 244 -4.51 -15.57 -20.39
C TYR A 244 -4.96 -16.95 -19.91
N GLN A 245 -4.71 -17.99 -20.70
CA GLN A 245 -5.12 -19.38 -20.43
C GLN A 245 -4.64 -19.91 -19.08
N ASN A 246 -3.47 -19.47 -18.59
CA ASN A 246 -2.92 -19.87 -17.30
C ASN A 246 -3.50 -19.07 -16.10
N GLY A 247 -4.54 -18.27 -16.32
CA GLY A 247 -5.11 -17.37 -15.32
C GLY A 247 -4.27 -16.12 -15.08
N PHE A 248 -4.72 -15.24 -14.19
CA PHE A 248 -3.95 -14.10 -13.71
C PHE A 248 -3.03 -14.52 -12.59
N HIS A 249 -1.91 -13.81 -12.42
CA HIS A 249 -0.92 -14.20 -11.45
C HIS A 249 -1.43 -13.97 -10.02
N VAL A 250 -1.33 -15.02 -9.21
CA VAL A 250 -1.53 -14.98 -7.76
C VAL A 250 -0.24 -15.49 -7.13
N TYR A 251 0.39 -14.67 -6.29
CA TYR A 251 1.57 -15.06 -5.53
C TYR A 251 1.14 -15.50 -4.14
N PHE A 252 1.75 -16.57 -3.66
CA PHE A 252 1.48 -17.12 -2.34
C PHE A 252 2.78 -17.39 -1.61
N GLN A 253 2.93 -16.81 -0.44
CA GLN A 253 4.08 -16.99 0.44
C GLN A 253 3.63 -17.39 1.83
N PRO A 254 3.89 -18.63 2.27
CA PRO A 254 3.65 -19.03 3.65
C PRO A 254 4.52 -18.20 4.60
N ILE A 255 3.96 -17.85 5.75
CA ILE A 255 4.70 -17.23 6.84
C ILE A 255 5.09 -18.35 7.81
N THR A 256 6.39 -18.67 7.87
CA THR A 256 6.92 -19.78 8.68
C THR A 256 7.19 -19.36 10.13
N ALA A 257 7.28 -20.34 11.04
CA ALA A 257 7.36 -20.10 12.50
C ALA A 257 8.62 -19.35 12.95
N ASP A 258 9.75 -19.55 12.27
CA ASP A 258 11.06 -19.05 12.70
C ASP A 258 11.20 -17.53 12.63
N ASN A 259 10.29 -16.84 11.89
CA ASN A 259 10.29 -15.39 11.68
C ASN A 259 8.92 -14.75 11.90
N LYS A 260 8.02 -15.39 12.65
CA LYS A 260 6.58 -15.06 12.65
C LYS A 260 6.29 -13.60 12.99
N GLU A 261 6.85 -13.10 14.08
CA GLU A 261 6.62 -11.72 14.52
C GLU A 261 7.24 -10.70 13.55
N ASP A 262 8.47 -10.97 13.10
CA ASP A 262 9.20 -10.13 12.15
C ASP A 262 8.53 -10.09 10.77
N ILE A 263 8.03 -11.25 10.30
CA ILE A 263 7.34 -11.32 9.00
C ILE A 263 5.95 -10.70 9.08
N LEU A 264 5.21 -10.88 10.17
CA LEU A 264 3.91 -10.22 10.35
C LEU A 264 4.08 -8.70 10.40
N PHE A 265 5.06 -8.21 11.16
CA PHE A 265 5.39 -6.81 11.20
C PHE A 265 5.81 -6.27 9.83
N LYS A 266 6.74 -6.94 9.14
CA LYS A 266 7.19 -6.59 7.78
C LYS A 266 6.06 -6.67 6.75
N THR A 267 5.18 -7.68 6.86
CA THR A 267 4.03 -7.80 5.98
C THR A 267 3.03 -6.67 6.23
N ALA A 268 2.80 -6.31 7.49
CA ALA A 268 1.97 -5.17 7.85
C ALA A 268 2.58 -3.84 7.35
N GLU A 269 3.88 -3.64 7.54
CA GLU A 269 4.59 -2.49 6.96
C GLU A 269 4.48 -2.47 5.42
N TYR A 270 4.67 -3.61 4.77
CA TYR A 270 4.60 -3.73 3.32
C TYR A 270 3.19 -3.47 2.78
N ILE A 271 2.16 -4.04 3.42
CA ILE A 271 0.76 -3.81 3.08
C ILE A 271 0.38 -2.34 3.23
N ALA A 272 0.91 -1.70 4.27
CA ALA A 272 0.63 -0.32 4.58
C ALA A 272 1.62 0.68 3.94
N ALA A 273 2.72 0.19 3.34
CA ALA A 273 3.73 1.04 2.73
C ALA A 273 3.14 1.92 1.61
N GLY A 274 3.53 3.17 1.61
CA GLY A 274 3.26 4.04 0.47
C GLY A 274 4.04 3.57 -0.77
N TYR A 275 3.56 3.94 -1.93
CA TYR A 275 4.17 3.57 -3.22
C TYR A 275 5.60 4.08 -3.40
N PHE A 276 6.02 5.03 -2.57
CA PHE A 276 7.23 5.78 -2.79
C PHE A 276 7.80 6.33 -1.48
N HIS A 277 9.12 6.36 -1.36
CA HIS A 277 9.84 6.94 -0.24
C HIS A 277 10.73 8.09 -0.69
N ASN A 278 10.83 9.14 0.13
CA ASN A 278 11.67 10.29 -0.20
C ASN A 278 13.15 9.90 -0.45
N SER A 279 13.64 8.87 0.24
CA SER A 279 15.01 8.35 0.05
C SER A 279 15.23 7.66 -1.31
N GLN A 280 14.18 7.38 -2.07
CA GLN A 280 14.29 6.83 -3.41
C GLN A 280 14.56 7.91 -4.45
N ILE A 281 14.28 9.19 -4.16
CA ILE A 281 14.59 10.29 -5.06
C ILE A 281 16.11 10.52 -5.06
N ILE A 282 16.74 10.38 -6.23
CA ILE A 282 18.16 10.57 -6.44
C ILE A 282 18.43 12.02 -6.89
N ALA A 283 17.66 12.50 -7.86
CA ALA A 283 17.80 13.83 -8.43
C ALA A 283 16.45 14.39 -8.90
N VAL A 284 16.35 15.70 -8.91
CA VAL A 284 15.22 16.45 -9.49
C VAL A 284 15.79 17.53 -10.38
N ASP A 285 15.43 17.51 -11.65
CA ASP A 285 15.63 18.59 -12.57
C ASP A 285 14.33 19.36 -12.75
N HIS A 286 14.30 20.60 -12.24
CA HIS A 286 13.10 21.43 -12.30
C HIS A 286 12.92 22.10 -13.66
N LEU A 287 13.98 22.24 -14.46
CA LEU A 287 13.93 22.83 -15.80
C LEU A 287 13.39 21.80 -16.77
N GLU A 288 14.01 20.62 -16.79
CA GLU A 288 13.57 19.49 -17.63
C GLU A 288 12.34 18.76 -17.06
N LYS A 289 11.89 19.16 -15.85
CA LYS A 289 10.74 18.56 -15.14
C LYS A 289 10.85 17.05 -14.97
N THR A 290 12.05 16.58 -14.70
CA THR A 290 12.34 15.16 -14.52
C THR A 290 12.68 14.85 -13.07
N VAL A 291 12.31 13.64 -12.63
CA VAL A 291 12.66 13.08 -11.33
C VAL A 291 13.34 11.75 -11.54
N THR A 292 14.59 11.66 -11.11
CA THR A 292 15.33 10.40 -11.08
C THR A 292 15.13 9.72 -9.73
N PHE A 293 14.68 8.49 -9.74
CA PHE A 293 14.45 7.72 -8.51
C PHE A 293 14.96 6.27 -8.63
N ARG A 294 15.32 5.69 -7.48
CA ARG A 294 15.77 4.29 -7.38
C ARG A 294 14.59 3.39 -7.07
N TYR A 295 14.50 2.27 -7.77
CA TYR A 295 13.58 1.19 -7.42
C TYR A 295 14.25 -0.17 -7.62
N LYS A 296 13.73 -1.21 -6.94
CA LYS A 296 14.18 -2.59 -7.14
C LYS A 296 13.40 -3.20 -8.30
N SER A 297 14.11 -3.59 -9.34
CA SER A 297 13.54 -4.36 -10.44
C SER A 297 13.27 -5.82 -10.01
N TRP A 298 12.37 -6.49 -10.69
CA TRP A 298 12.15 -7.93 -10.51
C TRP A 298 13.38 -8.75 -10.96
N VAL A 299 14.12 -8.26 -11.94
CA VAL A 299 15.34 -8.89 -12.48
C VAL A 299 16.42 -8.98 -11.40
N ASP A 300 16.53 -7.97 -10.54
CA ASP A 300 17.52 -7.91 -9.45
C ASP A 300 17.21 -8.88 -8.28
N ARG A 301 16.11 -9.61 -8.34
CA ARG A 301 15.71 -10.60 -7.32
C ARG A 301 16.03 -12.05 -7.71
N ILE A 302 16.51 -12.26 -8.92
CA ILE A 302 16.80 -13.60 -9.47
C ILE A 302 18.33 -13.85 -9.54
N SER A 303 19.15 -12.82 -9.28
CA SER A 303 20.61 -12.90 -9.21
C SER A 303 21.12 -13.17 -7.80
#